data_61d976abbc9f17d39044bd6231b330db
#
_entry.id   61d976abbc9f17d39044bd6231b330db
#
_cell.length_a   1.000
_cell.length_b   1.000
_cell.length_c   1.000
_cell.angle_alpha   90.00
_cell.angle_beta   90.00
_cell.angle_gamma   90.00
#
_symmetry.space_group_name_H-M   'P 1'
#
loop_
_entity.id
_entity.type
_entity.pdbx_description
1 polymer ?
#
loop_
_entity_poly.entity_id
_entity_poly.type
_entity_poly.pdbx_seq_one_letter_code
_entity_poly.pdbx_strand_id
1 'polypeptide(L)'
;MNNTTGDIVLSSVYAGNIDYYSSLICSNSAVIDIHEFFRKQSYRNRCVIAGANGPLNLIVPIQRGSGKTKMKDIKIDHSQNWKKIHWKSLESAYRTSPYFEYYEHLFYPIYHENKFEFLVELNDKISNEDCEKIVKIFNLEDSSKNE
;
A
#
# COMPACT_ATOMS: atom_id res chain seq x y z
N MET A 1 20.73 6.49 18.83
CA MET A 1 19.50 6.48 18.03
C MET A 1 19.34 7.78 17.30
N ASN A 2 19.59 7.76 16.04
CA ASN A 2 19.39 8.94 15.22
C ASN A 2 17.91 9.05 14.86
N ASN A 3 17.20 9.81 15.63
CA ASN A 3 15.89 10.28 15.22
C ASN A 3 16.10 11.23 14.04
N THR A 4 15.98 10.72 12.85
CA THR A 4 15.89 11.58 11.68
C THR A 4 14.56 12.27 11.72
N THR A 5 14.52 13.31 12.51
CA THR A 5 13.40 14.23 12.58
C THR A 5 13.56 15.22 11.44
N GLY A 6 13.19 14.82 10.25
CA GLY A 6 13.23 15.67 9.07
C GLY A 6 11.93 15.59 8.30
N ASP A 7 11.68 16.55 7.46
CA ASP A 7 10.60 16.52 6.50
C ASP A 7 11.02 15.64 5.34
N ILE A 8 10.14 14.75 4.89
CA ILE A 8 10.41 13.85 3.77
C ILE A 8 9.35 13.97 2.69
N VAL A 9 9.76 13.72 1.45
CA VAL A 9 8.87 13.62 0.31
C VAL A 9 8.94 12.20 -0.22
N LEU A 10 7.79 11.55 -0.36
CA LEU A 10 7.66 10.18 -0.81
C LEU A 10 6.75 10.09 -2.02
N SER A 11 6.96 9.07 -2.84
CA SER A 11 6.05 8.72 -3.93
C SER A 11 4.80 8.03 -3.38
N SER A 12 3.67 8.16 -4.08
CA SER A 12 2.49 7.35 -3.83
C SER A 12 2.74 5.93 -4.32
N VAL A 13 2.61 4.93 -3.46
CA VAL A 13 2.88 3.52 -3.78
C VAL A 13 1.68 2.64 -3.43
N TYR A 14 1.52 1.57 -4.20
CA TYR A 14 0.53 0.54 -3.93
C TYR A 14 1.09 -0.47 -2.93
N ALA A 15 0.50 -0.50 -1.72
CA ALA A 15 0.91 -1.40 -0.64
C ALA A 15 2.43 -1.44 -0.44
N GLY A 16 3.00 -0.34 0.02
CA GLY A 16 4.45 -0.18 0.22
C GLY A 16 5.03 -1.17 1.22
N ASN A 17 6.35 -1.28 1.21
CA ASN A 17 7.07 -2.14 2.15
C ASN A 17 7.20 -1.48 3.54
N ILE A 18 7.75 -2.24 4.49
CA ILE A 18 7.92 -1.77 5.86
C ILE A 18 8.83 -0.53 5.96
N ASP A 19 9.85 -0.43 5.11
CA ASP A 19 10.77 0.71 5.10
C ASP A 19 10.05 2.00 4.69
N TYR A 20 9.14 1.91 3.72
CA TYR A 20 8.32 3.03 3.28
C TYR A 20 7.45 3.56 4.43
N TYR A 21 6.73 2.67 5.11
CA TYR A 21 5.85 3.05 6.22
C TYR A 21 6.63 3.50 7.45
N SER A 22 7.78 2.90 7.72
CA SER A 22 8.66 3.35 8.80
C SER A 22 9.14 4.78 8.56
N SER A 23 9.49 5.11 7.34
CA SER A 23 9.88 6.49 6.97
C SER A 23 8.74 7.48 7.17
N LEU A 24 7.50 7.08 6.82
CA LEU A 24 6.31 7.90 7.06
C LEU A 24 6.09 8.18 8.54
N ILE A 25 6.16 7.15 9.37
CA ILE A 25 5.86 7.24 10.81
C ILE A 25 6.95 7.99 11.56
N CYS A 26 8.23 7.76 11.20
CA CYS A 26 9.37 8.35 11.89
C CYS A 26 9.71 9.78 11.44
N SER A 27 9.08 10.29 10.41
CA SER A 27 9.30 11.66 9.95
C SER A 27 8.47 12.66 10.75
N ASN A 28 8.98 13.89 10.91
CA ASN A 28 8.20 14.98 11.50
C ASN A 28 7.02 15.37 10.62
N SER A 29 7.26 15.40 9.32
CA SER A 29 6.26 15.69 8.31
C SER A 29 6.59 14.90 7.06
N ALA A 30 5.59 14.23 6.50
CA ALA A 30 5.72 13.48 5.27
C ALA A 30 4.75 14.03 4.23
N VAL A 31 5.27 14.29 3.05
CA VAL A 31 4.47 14.73 1.90
C VAL A 31 4.53 13.65 0.84
N ILE A 32 3.37 13.24 0.36
CA ILE A 32 3.26 12.32 -0.77
C ILE A 32 3.16 13.15 -2.05
N ASP A 33 4.14 13.01 -2.91
CA ASP A 33 4.18 13.75 -4.17
C ASP A 33 3.28 13.09 -5.21
N ILE A 34 2.12 13.69 -5.44
CA ILE A 34 1.18 13.25 -6.48
C ILE A 34 1.34 14.01 -7.79
N HIS A 35 2.22 15.00 -7.84
CA HIS A 35 2.52 15.81 -9.03
C HIS A 35 3.68 15.29 -9.87
N GLU A 36 4.38 14.26 -9.40
CA GLU A 36 5.39 13.57 -10.20
C GLU A 36 4.76 12.82 -11.37
N PHE A 37 5.55 12.57 -12.40
CA PHE A 37 5.09 11.76 -13.52
C PHE A 37 5.06 10.28 -13.15
N PHE A 38 4.02 9.59 -13.59
CA PHE A 38 3.92 8.14 -13.40
C PHE A 38 5.07 7.43 -14.14
N ARG A 39 5.70 6.48 -13.45
CA ARG A 39 6.72 5.61 -14.02
C ARG A 39 6.18 4.19 -14.16
N LYS A 40 6.29 3.64 -15.36
CA LYS A 40 5.94 2.25 -15.62
C LYS A 40 6.87 1.31 -14.86
N GLN A 41 6.39 0.13 -14.55
CA GLN A 41 7.16 -0.91 -13.86
C GLN A 41 7.76 -0.42 -12.53
N SER A 42 6.99 0.31 -11.78
CA SER A 42 7.39 0.84 -10.48
C SER A 42 6.40 0.41 -9.39
N TYR A 43 6.77 0.63 -8.14
CA TYR A 43 5.91 0.34 -7.00
C TYR A 43 4.69 1.27 -6.87
N ARG A 44 4.53 2.23 -7.77
CA ARG A 44 3.36 3.11 -7.80
C ARG A 44 2.06 2.37 -8.04
N ASN A 45 2.09 1.32 -8.86
CA ASN A 45 0.92 0.49 -9.15
C ASN A 45 1.16 -1.00 -8.99
N ARG A 46 2.23 -1.38 -8.32
CA ARG A 46 2.53 -2.80 -8.06
C ARG A 46 3.13 -3.00 -6.69
N CYS A 47 2.89 -4.17 -6.14
CA CYS A 47 3.59 -4.66 -4.96
C CYS A 47 4.02 -6.12 -5.17
N VAL A 48 4.95 -6.57 -4.34
CA VAL A 48 5.40 -7.96 -4.33
C VAL A 48 4.98 -8.58 -3.01
N ILE A 49 4.28 -9.70 -3.08
CA ILE A 49 3.91 -10.49 -1.90
C ILE A 49 4.62 -11.84 -1.93
N ALA A 50 4.74 -12.45 -0.75
CA ALA A 50 5.30 -13.80 -0.62
C ALA A 50 4.20 -14.83 -0.91
N GLY A 51 4.11 -15.26 -2.15
CA GLY A 51 3.16 -16.31 -2.56
C GLY A 51 3.66 -17.72 -2.20
N ALA A 52 2.78 -18.71 -2.32
CA ALA A 52 3.09 -20.09 -2.01
C ALA A 52 4.26 -20.67 -2.83
N ASN A 53 4.43 -20.21 -4.07
CA ASN A 53 5.47 -20.66 -4.98
C ASN A 53 6.60 -19.64 -5.18
N GLY A 54 6.73 -18.66 -4.28
CA GLY A 54 7.73 -17.61 -4.37
C GLY A 54 7.12 -16.22 -4.49
N PRO A 55 7.95 -15.19 -4.80
CA PRO A 55 7.45 -13.83 -4.95
C PRO A 55 6.38 -13.71 -6.01
N LEU A 56 5.32 -12.99 -5.70
CA LEU A 56 4.19 -12.75 -6.60
C LEU A 56 3.96 -11.25 -6.75
N ASN A 57 3.95 -10.78 -7.99
CA ASN A 57 3.65 -9.38 -8.31
C ASN A 57 2.14 -9.16 -8.40
N LEU A 58 1.64 -8.19 -7.65
CA LEU A 58 0.27 -7.71 -7.78
C LEU A 58 0.30 -6.34 -8.47
N ILE A 59 -0.27 -6.28 -9.65
CA ILE A 59 -0.24 -5.09 -10.50
C ILE A 59 -1.66 -4.54 -10.61
N VAL A 60 -1.83 -3.25 -10.26
CA VAL A 60 -3.07 -2.53 -10.50
C VAL A 60 -3.05 -2.03 -11.95
N PRO A 61 -3.98 -2.47 -12.80
CA PRO A 61 -4.03 -2.00 -14.17
C PRO A 61 -4.45 -0.53 -14.23
N ILE A 62 -3.83 0.21 -15.12
CA ILE A 62 -4.11 1.63 -15.33
C ILE A 62 -4.59 1.88 -16.75
N GLN A 63 -5.44 2.91 -16.90
CA GLN A 63 -5.87 3.36 -18.21
C GLN A 63 -4.69 3.95 -18.97
N ARG A 64 -4.64 3.67 -20.26
CA ARG A 64 -3.59 4.23 -21.13
C ARG A 64 -3.83 5.71 -21.33
N GLY A 65 -2.81 6.52 -20.93
CA GLY A 65 -2.78 7.94 -21.24
C GLY A 65 -1.88 8.22 -22.44
N SER A 66 -2.08 9.34 -23.09
CA SER A 66 -1.20 9.84 -24.14
C SER A 66 -0.03 10.59 -23.52
N GLY A 67 1.16 9.97 -23.54
CA GLY A 67 2.37 10.63 -23.06
C GLY A 67 2.60 10.60 -21.55
N LYS A 68 3.31 11.60 -21.06
CA LYS A 68 3.62 11.72 -19.63
C LYS A 68 2.41 12.18 -18.84
N THR A 69 1.94 11.33 -17.92
CA THR A 69 0.80 11.64 -17.05
C THR A 69 1.27 11.76 -15.61
N LYS A 70 0.83 12.79 -14.92
CA LYS A 70 1.11 12.97 -13.49
C LYS A 70 0.41 11.91 -12.67
N MET A 71 1.02 11.51 -11.55
CA MET A 71 0.48 10.46 -10.68
C MET A 71 -0.97 10.74 -10.26
N LYS A 72 -1.29 11.99 -9.95
CA LYS A 72 -2.64 12.40 -9.54
C LYS A 72 -3.73 12.14 -10.61
N ASP A 73 -3.35 12.08 -11.88
CA ASP A 73 -4.27 11.95 -13.02
C ASP A 73 -4.34 10.50 -13.55
N ILE A 74 -3.60 9.58 -12.97
CA ILE A 74 -3.63 8.17 -13.37
C ILE A 74 -4.93 7.53 -12.89
N LYS A 75 -5.71 7.01 -13.84
CA LYS A 75 -6.97 6.31 -13.58
C LYS A 75 -6.75 4.81 -13.63
N ILE A 76 -7.43 4.11 -12.74
CA ILE A 76 -7.43 2.65 -12.68
C ILE A 76 -8.29 2.10 -13.83
N ASP A 77 -7.79 1.06 -14.48
CA ASP A 77 -8.53 0.33 -15.51
C ASP A 77 -9.35 -0.79 -14.88
N HIS A 78 -10.65 -0.58 -14.74
CA HIS A 78 -11.57 -1.56 -14.15
C HIS A 78 -12.14 -2.55 -15.17
N SER A 79 -11.70 -2.51 -16.44
CA SER A 79 -12.10 -3.51 -17.43
C SER A 79 -11.55 -4.90 -17.11
N GLN A 80 -10.44 -4.96 -16.36
CA GLN A 80 -9.86 -6.19 -15.86
C GLN A 80 -10.34 -6.46 -14.43
N ASN A 81 -10.51 -7.72 -14.08
CA ASN A 81 -10.97 -8.11 -12.75
C ASN A 81 -9.82 -8.20 -11.74
N TRP A 82 -9.04 -7.12 -11.65
CA TRP A 82 -7.82 -7.07 -10.84
C TRP A 82 -8.08 -7.19 -9.34
N LYS A 83 -9.17 -6.62 -8.84
CA LYS A 83 -9.52 -6.68 -7.41
C LYS A 83 -9.71 -8.11 -6.93
N LYS A 84 -10.44 -8.91 -7.70
CA LYS A 84 -10.67 -10.32 -7.40
C LYS A 84 -9.38 -11.13 -7.44
N ILE A 85 -8.52 -10.84 -8.41
CA ILE A 85 -7.22 -11.51 -8.55
C ILE A 85 -6.33 -11.17 -7.35
N HIS A 86 -6.22 -9.90 -6.99
CA HIS A 86 -5.42 -9.46 -5.84
C HIS A 86 -5.95 -10.05 -4.53
N TRP A 87 -7.25 -10.02 -4.31
CA TRP A 87 -7.85 -10.58 -3.10
C TRP A 87 -7.60 -12.07 -2.96
N LYS A 88 -7.81 -12.83 -4.01
CA LYS A 88 -7.52 -14.28 -4.01
C LYS A 88 -6.04 -14.56 -3.76
N SER A 89 -5.16 -13.76 -4.32
CA SER A 89 -3.72 -13.90 -4.11
C SER A 89 -3.34 -13.63 -2.65
N LEU A 90 -3.93 -12.60 -2.04
CA LEU A 90 -3.73 -12.29 -0.62
C LEU A 90 -4.28 -13.39 0.28
N GLU A 91 -5.47 -13.91 0.00
CA GLU A 91 -6.03 -15.05 0.72
C GLU A 91 -5.12 -16.28 0.64
N SER A 92 -4.69 -16.63 -0.55
CA SER A 92 -3.84 -17.79 -0.78
C SER A 92 -2.49 -17.67 -0.07
N ALA A 93 -1.91 -16.46 -0.05
CA ALA A 93 -0.62 -16.22 0.57
C ALA A 93 -0.66 -16.18 2.10
N TYR A 94 -1.73 -15.63 2.68
CA TYR A 94 -1.75 -15.27 4.11
C TYR A 94 -2.87 -15.91 4.93
N ARG A 95 -3.80 -16.69 4.33
CA ARG A 95 -4.93 -17.29 5.04
C ARG A 95 -4.50 -18.16 6.24
N THR A 96 -3.37 -18.84 6.13
CA THR A 96 -2.82 -19.66 7.21
C THR A 96 -2.16 -18.86 8.33
N SER A 97 -1.91 -17.57 8.10
CA SER A 97 -1.38 -16.68 9.12
C SER A 97 -2.48 -16.29 10.11
N PRO A 98 -2.25 -16.37 11.43
CA PRO A 98 -3.24 -15.94 12.42
C PRO A 98 -3.55 -14.44 12.33
N TYR A 99 -2.64 -13.65 11.79
CA TYR A 99 -2.83 -12.21 11.63
C TYR A 99 -3.77 -11.87 10.48
N PHE A 100 -3.91 -12.70 9.46
CA PHE A 100 -4.78 -12.42 8.32
C PHE A 100 -6.25 -12.33 8.74
N GLU A 101 -6.75 -13.27 9.50
CA GLU A 101 -8.13 -13.23 10.01
C GLU A 101 -8.41 -11.97 10.83
N TYR A 102 -7.42 -11.53 11.59
CA TYR A 102 -7.53 -10.34 12.43
C TYR A 102 -7.65 -9.05 11.62
N TYR A 103 -6.96 -8.96 10.48
CA TYR A 103 -6.90 -7.74 9.66
C TYR A 103 -7.76 -7.79 8.40
N GLU A 104 -8.32 -8.94 8.07
CA GLU A 104 -9.13 -9.15 6.86
C GLU A 104 -10.26 -8.11 6.72
N HIS A 105 -10.95 -7.80 7.79
CA HIS A 105 -12.06 -6.85 7.79
C HIS A 105 -11.66 -5.41 7.41
N LEU A 106 -10.40 -5.05 7.57
CA LEU A 106 -9.90 -3.73 7.21
C LEU A 106 -9.66 -3.60 5.70
N PHE A 107 -9.17 -4.67 5.08
CA PHE A 107 -8.87 -4.68 3.66
C PHE A 107 -10.01 -5.15 2.77
N TYR A 108 -10.92 -5.93 3.31
CA TYR A 108 -12.06 -6.47 2.55
C TYR A 108 -12.86 -5.37 1.82
N PRO A 109 -13.20 -4.23 2.43
CA PRO A 109 -13.94 -3.19 1.75
C PRO A 109 -13.17 -2.59 0.55
N ILE A 110 -11.86 -2.51 0.62
CA ILE A 110 -11.03 -1.95 -0.44
C ILE A 110 -11.19 -2.74 -1.74
N TYR A 111 -11.24 -4.07 -1.64
CA TYR A 111 -11.32 -4.96 -2.80
C TYR A 111 -12.75 -5.35 -3.19
N HIS A 112 -13.75 -5.13 -2.33
CA HIS A 112 -15.12 -5.59 -2.56
C HIS A 112 -16.17 -4.48 -2.61
N GLU A 113 -16.02 -3.45 -1.80
CA GLU A 113 -17.06 -2.43 -1.61
C GLU A 113 -16.67 -1.09 -2.23
N ASN A 114 -15.44 -0.65 -2.01
CA ASN A 114 -14.99 0.66 -2.45
C ASN A 114 -14.68 0.69 -3.95
N LYS A 115 -15.01 1.81 -4.58
CA LYS A 115 -14.65 2.07 -5.97
C LYS A 115 -13.69 3.24 -6.01
N PHE A 116 -12.53 3.03 -6.61
CA PHE A 116 -11.52 4.06 -6.79
C PHE A 116 -11.37 4.37 -8.26
N GLU A 117 -11.53 5.63 -8.64
CA GLU A 117 -11.27 6.08 -9.99
C GLU A 117 -9.78 6.32 -10.22
N PHE A 118 -9.12 7.00 -9.28
CA PHE A 118 -7.71 7.35 -9.37
C PHE A 118 -6.83 6.43 -8.55
N LEU A 119 -5.65 6.13 -9.08
CA LEU A 119 -4.68 5.27 -8.42
C LEU A 119 -4.24 5.83 -7.06
N VAL A 120 -4.07 7.15 -6.95
CA VAL A 120 -3.68 7.79 -5.69
C VAL A 120 -4.71 7.60 -4.58
N GLU A 121 -5.99 7.55 -4.90
CA GLU A 121 -7.06 7.30 -3.93
C GLU A 121 -6.93 5.89 -3.31
N LEU A 122 -6.69 4.89 -4.15
CA LEU A 122 -6.46 3.52 -3.71
C LEU A 122 -5.20 3.42 -2.84
N ASN A 123 -4.11 4.02 -3.29
CA ASN A 123 -2.84 4.01 -2.57
C ASN A 123 -2.96 4.66 -1.20
N ASP A 124 -3.64 5.80 -1.12
CA ASP A 124 -3.87 6.49 0.15
C ASP A 124 -4.70 5.65 1.13
N LYS A 125 -5.75 5.01 0.64
CA LYS A 125 -6.61 4.17 1.49
C LYS A 125 -5.83 3.01 2.10
N ILE A 126 -5.03 2.33 1.30
CA ILE A 126 -4.20 1.22 1.77
C ILE A 126 -3.11 1.71 2.73
N SER A 127 -2.46 2.82 2.42
CA SER A 127 -1.42 3.40 3.27
C SER A 127 -1.95 3.79 4.65
N ASN A 128 -3.14 4.36 4.72
CA ASN A 128 -3.75 4.71 5.99
C ASN A 128 -4.02 3.49 6.87
N GLU A 129 -4.56 2.41 6.28
CA GLU A 129 -4.81 1.17 7.02
C GLU A 129 -3.51 0.51 7.49
N ASP A 130 -2.49 0.46 6.62
CA ASP A 130 -1.19 -0.13 6.96
C ASP A 130 -0.46 0.67 8.04
N CYS A 131 -0.46 2.00 7.96
CA CYS A 131 0.17 2.86 8.97
C CYS A 131 -0.46 2.68 10.35
N GLU A 132 -1.78 2.61 10.45
CA GLU A 132 -2.48 2.36 11.71
C GLU A 132 -2.04 1.06 12.37
N LYS A 133 -1.85 0.00 11.58
CA LYS A 133 -1.41 -1.30 12.08
C LYS A 133 0.02 -1.27 12.59
N ILE A 134 0.92 -0.63 11.85
CA ILE A 134 2.32 -0.51 12.25
C ILE A 134 2.42 0.25 13.57
N VAL A 135 1.68 1.34 13.73
CA VAL A 135 1.63 2.10 14.98
C VAL A 135 1.14 1.23 16.14
N LYS A 136 0.11 0.41 15.93
CA LYS A 136 -0.37 -0.52 16.96
C LYS A 136 0.68 -1.54 17.37
N ILE A 137 1.43 -2.08 16.41
CA ILE A 137 2.50 -3.05 16.68
C ILE A 137 3.59 -2.40 17.53
N PHE A 138 4.06 -1.21 17.17
CA PHE A 138 5.06 -0.48 17.94
C PHE A 138 4.60 -0.14 19.36
N ASN A 139 3.35 0.29 19.51
CA ASN A 139 2.80 0.59 20.84
C ASN A 139 2.71 -0.66 21.72
N LEU A 140 2.40 -1.82 21.16
CA LEU A 140 2.38 -3.09 21.88
C LEU A 140 3.78 -3.50 22.34
N GLU A 141 4.79 -3.29 21.51
CA GLU A 141 6.19 -3.57 21.88
C GLU A 141 6.67 -2.65 23.01
N ASP A 142 6.34 -1.37 22.94
CA ASP A 142 6.69 -0.42 23.99
C ASP A 142 6.01 -0.74 25.31
N SER A 143 4.78 -1.21 25.29
CA SER A 143 4.07 -1.64 26.49
C SER A 143 4.70 -2.86 27.13
N SER A 144 5.28 -3.77 26.36
CA SER A 144 5.96 -4.96 26.86
C SER A 144 7.32 -4.65 27.49
N LYS A 145 7.94 -3.53 27.15
CA LYS A 145 9.22 -3.09 27.71
C LYS A 145 9.09 -2.37 29.07
N ASN A 146 7.90 -1.95 29.42
CA ASN A 146 7.61 -1.23 30.66
C ASN A 146 7.11 -2.14 31.80
N GLU A 147 7.08 -3.43 31.57
CA GLU A 147 6.85 -4.44 32.58
C GLU A 147 8.22 -5.01 33.06
#